data_4272afae69b2286e8333fa2c0244c755
#
_entry.id   4272afae69b2286e8333fa2c0244c755
#
_cell.length_a   1.000
_cell.length_b   1.000
_cell.length_c   1.000
_cell.angle_alpha   90.00
_cell.angle_beta   90.00
_cell.angle_gamma   90.00
#
_symmetry.space_group_name_H-M   'P 1'
#
loop_
_entity.id
_entity.type
_entity.pdbx_description
1 polymer ?
#
loop_
_entity_poly.entity_id
_entity_poly.type
_entity_poly.pdbx_seq_one_letter_code
_entity_poly.pdbx_strand_id
1 'polypeptide(L)' 'MNINYDRLRKDLVEYFGTALSANPCAIFDVNKVQNASEEELKNIAVRNGFKLSDYVIVVKRYF' A
#
# COMPACT_ATOMS: atom_id res chain seq x y z
N MET A 1 12.73 10.28 -3.79
CA MET A 1 12.00 9.96 -2.55
C MET A 1 11.88 8.45 -2.43
N ASN A 2 12.39 7.89 -1.35
CA ASN A 2 12.35 6.45 -1.14
C ASN A 2 11.13 6.07 -0.31
N ILE A 3 10.31 5.19 -0.88
CA ILE A 3 9.10 4.71 -0.22
C ILE A 3 9.30 3.24 0.17
N ASN A 4 8.86 2.90 1.37
CA ASN A 4 8.87 1.52 1.84
C ASN A 4 7.68 0.77 1.20
N TYR A 5 7.90 0.24 0.01
CA TYR A 5 6.85 -0.44 -0.75
C TYR A 5 6.39 -1.73 -0.12
N ASP A 6 7.26 -2.43 0.59
CA ASP A 6 6.89 -3.67 1.27
C ASP A 6 5.85 -3.38 2.36
N ARG A 7 6.08 -2.34 3.14
CA ARG A 7 5.14 -1.92 4.17
C ARG A 7 3.84 -1.38 3.56
N LEU A 8 3.95 -0.58 2.49
CA LEU A 8 2.79 -0.04 1.80
C LEU A 8 1.92 -1.17 1.25
N ARG A 9 2.54 -2.15 0.61
CA ARG A 9 1.82 -3.32 0.08
C ARG A 9 1.12 -4.08 1.19
N LYS A 10 1.80 -4.31 2.29
CA LYS A 10 1.24 -5.01 3.44
C LYS A 10 0.03 -4.28 3.99
N ASP A 11 0.14 -2.97 4.18
CA ASP A 11 -0.94 -2.16 4.73
C ASP A 11 -2.15 -2.13 3.79
N LEU A 12 -1.91 -2.05 2.48
CA LEU A 12 -3.00 -2.11 1.49
C LEU A 12 -3.68 -3.47 1.47
N VAL A 13 -2.91 -4.56 1.58
CA VAL A 13 -3.47 -5.90 1.66
C VAL A 13 -4.35 -6.04 2.90
N GLU A 14 -3.90 -5.54 4.03
CA GLU A 14 -4.70 -5.55 5.26
C GLU A 14 -5.96 -4.70 5.14
N TYR A 15 -5.84 -3.54 4.51
CA TYR A 15 -6.97 -2.64 4.29
C TYR A 15 -8.07 -3.31 3.46
N PHE A 16 -7.71 -3.89 2.32
CA PHE A 16 -8.67 -4.58 1.46
C PHE A 16 -9.10 -5.91 2.06
N GLY A 17 -8.23 -6.58 2.79
CA GLY A 17 -8.56 -7.81 3.50
C GLY A 17 -9.63 -7.62 4.55
N THR A 18 -9.58 -6.50 5.27
CA THR A 18 -10.63 -6.14 6.22
C THR A 18 -11.96 -5.90 5.50
N ALA A 19 -11.92 -5.29 4.32
CA ALA A 19 -13.13 -5.03 3.53
C ALA A 19 -13.76 -6.31 2.98
N LEU A 20 -13.02 -7.42 2.87
CA LEU A 20 -13.54 -8.70 2.37
C LEU A 20 -14.71 -9.22 3.19
N SER A 21 -14.72 -8.97 4.49
CA SER A 21 -15.81 -9.43 5.36
C SER A 21 -17.14 -8.77 5.01
N ALA A 22 -17.10 -7.54 4.51
CA ALA A 22 -18.30 -6.79 4.12
C ALA A 22 -18.55 -6.85 2.61
N ASN A 23 -17.52 -7.08 1.80
CA ASN A 23 -17.62 -7.07 0.34
C ASN A 23 -16.68 -8.13 -0.26
N PRO A 24 -17.23 -9.30 -0.66
CA PRO A 24 -16.39 -10.36 -1.24
C PRO A 24 -15.63 -9.95 -2.51
N CYS A 25 -16.12 -8.93 -3.23
CA CYS A 25 -15.42 -8.43 -4.41
C CYS A 25 -14.07 -7.79 -4.09
N ALA A 26 -13.82 -7.47 -2.83
CA ALA A 26 -12.54 -6.90 -2.41
C ALA A 26 -11.36 -7.86 -2.61
N ILE A 27 -11.62 -9.17 -2.86
CA ILE A 27 -10.56 -10.14 -3.17
C ILE A 27 -9.80 -9.74 -4.45
N PHE A 28 -10.49 -9.12 -5.41
CA PHE A 28 -9.83 -8.65 -6.62
C PHE A 28 -8.84 -7.54 -6.31
N ASP A 29 -9.19 -6.66 -5.38
CA ASP A 29 -8.30 -5.59 -4.95
C ASP A 29 -7.08 -6.12 -4.21
N VAL A 30 -7.27 -7.13 -3.35
CA VAL A 30 -6.17 -7.79 -2.65
C VAL A 30 -5.19 -8.40 -3.64
N ASN A 31 -5.71 -9.16 -4.62
CA ASN A 31 -4.89 -9.78 -5.64
C ASN A 31 -4.14 -8.75 -6.48
N LYS A 32 -4.81 -7.65 -6.81
CA LYS A 32 -4.21 -6.56 -7.57
C LYS A 32 -3.05 -5.94 -6.81
N VAL A 33 -3.22 -5.69 -5.51
CA VAL A 33 -2.17 -5.12 -4.67
C VAL A 33 -0.97 -6.08 -4.58
N GLN A 34 -1.23 -7.36 -4.40
CA GLN A 34 -0.16 -8.35 -4.29
C GLN A 34 0.71 -8.44 -5.54
N ASN A 35 0.12 -8.18 -6.70
CA ASN A 35 0.80 -8.28 -7.99
C ASN A 35 1.14 -6.91 -8.59
N ALA A 36 0.85 -5.82 -7.89
CA ALA A 36 1.06 -4.47 -8.38
C ALA A 36 2.54 -4.09 -8.40
N SER A 37 2.92 -3.32 -9.41
CA SER A 37 4.23 -2.67 -9.45
C SER A 37 4.29 -1.55 -8.41
N GLU A 38 5.48 -1.01 -8.17
CA GLU A 38 5.66 0.09 -7.22
C GLU A 38 4.81 1.31 -7.60
N GLU A 39 4.77 1.64 -8.88
CA GLU A 39 3.97 2.77 -9.35
C GLU A 39 2.47 2.53 -9.17
N GLU A 40 2.02 1.31 -9.46
CA GLU A 40 0.63 0.94 -9.23
C GLU A 40 0.26 1.00 -7.75
N LEU A 41 1.16 0.56 -6.87
CA LEU A 41 0.95 0.65 -5.42
C LEU A 41 0.74 2.09 -4.99
N LYS A 42 1.55 3.01 -5.50
CA LYS A 42 1.39 4.44 -5.21
C LYS A 42 0.02 4.94 -5.62
N ASN A 43 -0.41 4.58 -6.82
CA ASN A 43 -1.70 5.00 -7.35
C ASN A 43 -2.86 4.44 -6.52
N ILE A 44 -2.79 3.17 -6.17
CA ILE A 44 -3.81 2.52 -5.34
C ILE A 44 -3.88 3.20 -3.97
N ALA A 45 -2.73 3.46 -3.36
CA ALA A 45 -2.66 4.09 -2.05
C ALA A 45 -3.30 5.47 -2.07
N VAL A 46 -2.95 6.30 -3.04
CA VAL A 46 -3.50 7.66 -3.16
C VAL A 46 -5.01 7.63 -3.36
N ARG A 47 -5.50 6.72 -4.20
CA ARG A 47 -6.95 6.59 -4.44
C ARG A 47 -7.72 6.25 -3.17
N ASN A 48 -7.09 5.54 -2.25
CA ASN A 48 -7.73 5.09 -1.02
C ASN A 48 -7.42 5.99 0.17
N GLY A 49 -6.86 7.17 -0.07
CA GLY A 49 -6.60 8.14 0.96
C GLY A 49 -5.35 7.89 1.80
N PHE A 50 -4.49 7.01 1.35
CA PHE A 50 -3.21 6.76 2.03
C PHE A 50 -2.23 7.90 1.72
N LYS A 51 -1.48 8.30 2.71
CA LYS A 51 -0.45 9.32 2.54
C LYS A 51 0.89 8.64 2.27
N LEU A 52 1.44 8.86 1.09
CA LEU A 52 2.75 8.27 0.74
C LEU A 52 3.85 8.77 1.66
N SER A 53 3.71 9.97 2.21
CA SER A 53 4.67 10.52 3.16
C SER A 53 4.83 9.67 4.42
N ASP A 54 3.83 8.89 4.79
CA ASP A 54 3.89 7.98 5.94
C ASP A 54 4.77 6.76 5.67
N TYR A 55 5.11 6.53 4.42
CA TYR A 55 5.91 5.37 3.99
C TYR A 55 7.29 5.76 3.48
N VAL A 56 7.64 7.03 3.58
CA VAL A 56 8.97 7.51 3.16
C VAL A 56 10.02 6.98 4.11
N ILE A 57 11.07 6.38 3.54
CA ILE A 57 12.21 5.92 4.30
C ILE A 57 13.13 7.12 4.52
N VAL A 58 13.32 7.50 5.78
CA VAL A 58 14.24 8.57 6.16
C VAL A 58 15.53 7.93 6.62
N VAL A 59 16.59 8.19 5.89
CA VAL A 59 17.93 7.76 6.29
C VAL A 59 18.56 8.90 7.09
N LYS A 60 18.70 8.71 8.39
CA LYS A 60 19.41 9.65 9.23
C LYS A 60 20.88 9.31 9.21
N ARG A 61 21.69 10.25 8.78
CA ARG A 61 23.13 10.11 8.83
C ARG A 61 23.65 10.86 10.03
N TYR A 62 24.43 10.17 10.84
CA TYR A 62 25.13 10.79 11.95
C TYR A 62 26.61 10.89 11.60
N PHE A 63 27.19 12.03 11.88
CA PHE A 63 28.60 12.24 11.70
C PHE A 63 29.28 12.36 13.03
#